data_734b7c28c2b95e8c11d8ec3780882727
#
_entry.id   734b7c28c2b95e8c11d8ec3780882727
#
_cell.length_a   1.000
_cell.length_b   1.000
_cell.length_c   1.000
_cell.angle_alpha   90.00
_cell.angle_beta   90.00
_cell.angle_gamma   90.00
#
_symmetry.space_group_name_H-M   'P 1'
#
loop_
_entity.id
_entity.type
_entity.pdbx_description
1 polymer ?
#
loop_
_entity_poly.entity_id
_entity_poly.type
_entity_poly.pdbx_seq_one_letter_code
_entity_poly.pdbx_strand_id
1 'polypeptide(L)'
;VLWSRLGSYDTSLLDDLLLGNSDDENGRRLFEYWLHAACLIPLTDYRYSLPDMRQRRVSPDRWRRGWYEKSENRELVDQVLSQIRENGPARSADFDRGGPKRGAWWDWKPAKRALEHLYNQGDLMVSDRSNFQRVYDLKERVLPGWVDQEEPSSAEATRHILEKSLLSL
;
A
#
# COMPACT_ATOMS: atom_id res chain seq x y z
N VAL A 1 -8.47 -16.13 7.88
CA VAL A 1 -8.99 -16.54 6.57
C VAL A 1 -8.11 -17.60 5.93
N LEU A 2 -6.79 -17.42 5.80
CA LEU A 2 -5.89 -18.43 5.23
C LEU A 2 -5.90 -19.71 6.07
N TRP A 3 -5.76 -19.59 7.38
CA TRP A 3 -5.81 -20.74 8.30
C TRP A 3 -7.08 -21.56 8.15
N SER A 4 -8.24 -20.93 8.03
CA SER A 4 -9.52 -21.62 7.88
C SER A 4 -9.69 -22.33 6.53
N ARG A 5 -8.90 -21.98 5.52
CA ARG A 5 -8.96 -22.57 4.17
C ARG A 5 -7.83 -23.58 3.92
N LEU A 6 -6.65 -23.33 4.46
CA LEU A 6 -5.45 -24.13 4.20
C LEU A 6 -5.09 -25.05 5.38
N GLY A 7 -5.71 -24.85 6.56
CA GLY A 7 -5.28 -25.53 7.79
C GLY A 7 -3.94 -24.98 8.28
N SER A 8 -3.12 -25.84 8.87
CA SER A 8 -1.77 -25.47 9.32
C SER A 8 -0.86 -25.29 8.10
N TYR A 9 -0.26 -24.12 7.97
CA TYR A 9 0.73 -23.83 6.93
C TYR A 9 1.92 -23.07 7.53
N ASP A 10 3.06 -23.12 6.86
CA ASP A 10 4.23 -22.32 7.23
C ASP A 10 4.01 -20.86 6.84
N THR A 11 3.99 -19.98 7.84
CA THR A 11 3.75 -18.55 7.64
C THR A 11 4.88 -17.87 6.87
N SER A 12 6.09 -18.43 6.88
CA SER A 12 7.22 -17.90 6.10
C SER A 12 6.93 -17.91 4.60
N LEU A 13 6.13 -18.87 4.10
CA LEU A 13 5.71 -18.89 2.69
C LEU A 13 4.92 -17.66 2.29
N LEU A 14 4.13 -17.11 3.21
CA LEU A 14 3.40 -15.86 2.93
C LEU A 14 4.33 -14.66 2.94
N ASP A 15 5.28 -14.64 3.87
CA ASP A 15 6.29 -13.58 3.95
C ASP A 15 7.17 -13.60 2.70
N ASP A 16 7.58 -14.76 2.21
CA ASP A 16 8.33 -14.92 0.96
C ASP A 16 7.55 -14.39 -0.25
N LEU A 17 6.27 -14.72 -0.36
CA LEU A 17 5.41 -14.22 -1.44
C LEU A 17 5.17 -12.70 -1.36
N LEU A 18 5.12 -12.13 -0.16
CA LEU A 18 4.82 -10.72 0.07
C LEU A 18 6.05 -9.83 0.00
N LEU A 19 7.17 -10.29 0.53
CA LEU A 19 8.40 -9.49 0.67
C LEU A 19 9.44 -9.84 -0.40
N GLY A 20 9.39 -11.05 -0.92
CA GLY A 20 10.39 -11.61 -1.80
C GLY A 20 11.56 -12.23 -1.01
N ASN A 21 12.15 -13.28 -1.55
CA ASN A 21 13.43 -13.78 -1.08
C ASN A 21 14.55 -13.10 -1.87
N SER A 22 15.65 -12.77 -1.23
CA SER A 22 16.82 -12.12 -1.82
C SER A 22 17.45 -12.89 -2.99
N ASP A 23 17.14 -14.18 -3.11
CA ASP A 23 17.75 -15.09 -4.08
C ASP A 23 16.88 -15.37 -5.32
N ASP A 24 15.65 -14.86 -5.36
CA ASP A 24 14.73 -15.00 -6.51
C ASP A 24 14.40 -13.65 -7.13
N GLU A 25 14.84 -13.38 -8.34
CA GLU A 25 14.50 -12.16 -9.12
C GLU A 25 12.98 -11.96 -9.25
N ASN A 26 12.20 -13.03 -9.04
CA ASN A 26 10.75 -13.04 -9.04
C ASN A 26 10.13 -13.27 -7.65
N GLY A 27 10.90 -13.13 -6.57
CA GLY A 27 10.48 -13.56 -5.22
C GLY A 27 9.17 -12.97 -4.75
N ARG A 28 8.98 -11.66 -4.92
CA ARG A 28 7.71 -11.02 -4.57
C ARG A 28 6.62 -11.36 -5.57
N ARG A 29 5.49 -11.89 -5.07
CA ARG A 29 4.31 -12.28 -5.87
C ARG A 29 3.03 -11.57 -5.43
N LEU A 30 3.04 -11.01 -4.22
CA LEU A 30 1.90 -10.33 -3.62
C LEU A 30 2.26 -8.89 -3.25
N PHE A 31 1.25 -8.05 -3.17
CA PHE A 31 1.36 -6.73 -2.56
C PHE A 31 0.14 -6.43 -1.69
N GLU A 32 0.34 -5.57 -0.70
CA GLU A 32 -0.77 -5.06 0.10
C GLU A 32 -1.42 -3.89 -0.62
N TYR A 33 -2.75 -3.87 -0.62
CA TYR A 33 -3.51 -2.70 -1.02
C TYR A 33 -4.88 -2.66 -0.35
N TRP A 34 -5.49 -1.49 -0.36
CA TRP A 34 -6.80 -1.28 0.20
C TRP A 34 -7.84 -1.20 -0.92
N LEU A 35 -8.59 -2.28 -1.14
CA LEU A 35 -9.77 -2.28 -2.01
C LEU A 35 -11.02 -1.96 -1.18
N HIS A 36 -11.87 -2.95 -0.88
CA HIS A 36 -12.96 -2.84 0.07
C HIS A 36 -12.50 -3.08 1.53
N ALA A 37 -11.36 -3.70 1.69
CA ALA A 37 -10.65 -3.95 2.95
C ALA A 37 -9.14 -3.99 2.69
N ALA A 38 -8.33 -4.14 3.74
CA ALA A 38 -6.91 -4.45 3.58
C ALA A 38 -6.77 -5.84 2.97
N CYS A 39 -6.19 -5.93 1.77
CA CYS A 39 -6.05 -7.14 0.98
C CYS A 39 -4.60 -7.41 0.61
N LEU A 40 -4.27 -8.71 0.46
CA LEU A 40 -3.11 -9.17 -0.29
C LEU A 40 -3.57 -9.51 -1.71
N ILE A 41 -2.93 -8.91 -2.69
CA ILE A 41 -3.31 -8.98 -4.10
C ILE A 41 -2.13 -9.56 -4.88
N PRO A 42 -2.34 -10.50 -5.82
CA PRO A 42 -1.29 -10.94 -6.73
C PRO A 42 -0.73 -9.77 -7.54
N LEU A 43 0.59 -9.72 -7.71
CA LEU A 43 1.24 -8.68 -8.52
C LEU A 43 0.83 -8.74 -10.00
N THR A 44 0.40 -9.90 -10.49
CA THR A 44 -0.23 -10.05 -11.81
C THR A 44 -1.52 -9.24 -11.97
N ASP A 45 -2.17 -8.92 -10.86
CA ASP A 45 -3.41 -8.13 -10.81
C ASP A 45 -3.13 -6.65 -10.48
N TYR A 46 -1.87 -6.24 -10.35
CA TYR A 46 -1.48 -4.88 -9.94
C TYR A 46 -2.13 -3.80 -10.83
N ARG A 47 -2.11 -3.99 -12.15
CA ARG A 47 -2.67 -3.03 -13.11
C ARG A 47 -4.16 -2.69 -12.84
N TYR A 48 -4.91 -3.67 -12.32
CA TYR A 48 -6.35 -3.48 -12.00
C TYR A 48 -6.59 -2.64 -10.74
N SER A 49 -5.54 -2.34 -9.96
CA SER A 49 -5.58 -1.39 -8.85
C SER A 49 -5.30 0.06 -9.30
N LEU A 50 -4.71 0.28 -10.47
CA LEU A 50 -4.31 1.59 -10.97
C LEU A 50 -5.50 2.57 -11.13
N PRO A 51 -6.67 2.16 -11.64
CA PRO A 51 -7.83 3.06 -11.72
C PRO A 51 -8.26 3.60 -10.35
N ASP A 52 -8.25 2.76 -9.30
CA ASP A 52 -8.57 3.18 -7.94
C ASP A 52 -7.49 4.10 -7.36
N MET A 53 -6.22 3.80 -7.55
CA MET A 53 -5.10 4.67 -7.16
C MET A 53 -5.21 6.04 -7.81
N ARG A 54 -5.47 6.10 -9.11
CA ARG A 54 -5.69 7.34 -9.84
C ARG A 54 -6.92 8.09 -9.32
N GLN A 55 -8.03 7.39 -9.10
CA GLN A 55 -9.24 8.01 -8.56
C GLN A 55 -8.97 8.65 -7.19
N ARG A 56 -8.23 7.97 -6.32
CA ARG A 56 -7.87 8.49 -4.99
C ARG A 56 -6.93 9.69 -5.06
N ARG A 57 -6.10 9.78 -6.10
CA ARG A 57 -5.22 10.93 -6.35
C ARG A 57 -6.02 12.16 -6.80
N VAL A 58 -6.96 11.98 -7.73
CA VAL A 58 -7.74 13.07 -8.32
C VAL A 58 -8.89 13.51 -7.42
N SER A 59 -9.55 12.56 -6.79
CA SER A 59 -10.72 12.80 -5.94
C SER A 59 -10.66 11.95 -4.67
N PRO A 60 -9.85 12.37 -3.68
CA PRO A 60 -9.84 11.72 -2.38
C PRO A 60 -11.25 11.67 -1.78
N ASP A 61 -11.55 10.63 -1.02
CA ASP A 61 -12.83 10.58 -0.31
C ASP A 61 -13.02 11.81 0.60
N ARG A 62 -14.29 12.10 0.95
CA ARG A 62 -14.65 13.32 1.69
C ARG A 62 -13.84 13.51 2.98
N TRP A 63 -13.52 12.40 3.67
CA TRP A 63 -12.76 12.42 4.93
C TRP A 63 -11.28 12.78 4.71
N ARG A 64 -10.66 12.24 3.66
CA ARG A 64 -9.26 12.50 3.32
C ARG A 64 -9.06 13.85 2.68
N ARG A 65 -10.02 14.29 1.86
CA ARG A 65 -9.99 15.58 1.17
C ARG A 65 -9.84 16.74 2.16
N GLY A 66 -10.68 16.82 3.18
CA GLY A 66 -10.64 17.91 4.17
C GLY A 66 -9.34 17.95 4.99
N TRP A 67 -8.63 16.83 5.10
CA TRP A 67 -7.30 16.80 5.71
C TRP A 67 -6.23 17.29 4.74
N TYR A 68 -6.23 16.80 3.50
CA TYR A 68 -5.20 17.11 2.49
C TYR A 68 -5.34 18.54 1.92
N GLU A 69 -6.51 19.13 1.95
CA GLU A 69 -6.73 20.51 1.50
C GLU A 69 -5.97 21.56 2.32
N LYS A 70 -5.58 21.25 3.54
CA LYS A 70 -4.76 22.12 4.37
C LYS A 70 -3.32 22.17 3.86
N SER A 71 -2.77 23.38 3.68
CA SER A 71 -1.40 23.59 3.18
C SER A 71 -0.35 22.86 4.00
N GLU A 72 -0.47 22.92 5.32
CA GLU A 72 0.42 22.26 6.28
C GLU A 72 0.48 20.72 6.10
N ASN A 73 -0.63 20.10 5.69
CA ASN A 73 -0.68 18.66 5.47
C ASN A 73 -0.12 18.28 4.09
N ARG A 74 -0.27 19.14 3.09
CA ARG A 74 0.40 18.95 1.79
C ARG A 74 1.90 19.02 1.94
N GLU A 75 2.40 20.04 2.63
CA GLU A 75 3.83 20.17 2.93
C GLU A 75 4.36 18.95 3.70
N LEU A 76 3.58 18.43 4.66
CA LEU A 76 3.95 17.21 5.37
C LEU A 76 4.02 15.99 4.46
N VAL A 77 3.06 15.83 3.52
CA VAL A 77 3.07 14.74 2.54
C VAL A 77 4.32 14.81 1.67
N ASP A 78 4.67 16.00 1.19
CA ASP A 78 5.88 16.24 0.39
C ASP A 78 7.16 15.95 1.18
N GLN A 79 7.21 16.36 2.45
CA GLN A 79 8.35 16.07 3.34
C GLN A 79 8.51 14.57 3.58
N VAL A 80 7.41 13.85 3.85
CA VAL A 80 7.43 12.40 4.05
C VAL A 80 7.94 11.68 2.80
N LEU A 81 7.44 12.08 1.62
CA LEU A 81 7.87 11.50 0.36
C LEU A 81 9.36 11.78 0.08
N SER A 82 9.82 13.02 0.30
CA SER A 82 11.24 13.37 0.14
C SER A 82 12.13 12.60 1.09
N GLN A 83 11.72 12.47 2.36
CA GLN A 83 12.48 11.69 3.35
C GLN A 83 12.64 10.22 2.94
N ILE A 84 11.57 9.58 2.46
CA ILE A 84 11.66 8.19 1.98
C ILE A 84 12.54 8.12 0.72
N ARG A 85 12.45 9.09 -0.17
CA ARG A 85 13.29 9.15 -1.37
C ARG A 85 14.77 9.24 -1.04
N GLU A 86 15.13 10.03 -0.05
CA GLU A 86 16.52 10.30 0.34
C GLU A 86 17.10 9.25 1.29
N ASN A 87 16.30 8.77 2.26
CA ASN A 87 16.79 7.95 3.36
C ASN A 87 16.33 6.47 3.28
N GLY A 88 15.50 6.11 2.30
CA GLY A 88 15.01 4.74 2.14
C GLY A 88 13.70 4.46 2.90
N PRO A 89 13.36 3.17 3.08
CA PRO A 89 12.09 2.74 3.67
C PRO A 89 11.86 3.30 5.06
N ALA A 90 10.60 3.62 5.39
CA ALA A 90 10.25 4.21 6.68
C ALA A 90 8.90 3.72 7.22
N ARG A 91 8.79 3.72 8.55
CA ARG A 91 7.55 3.47 9.31
C ARG A 91 7.00 4.78 9.84
N SER A 92 5.73 4.79 10.24
CA SER A 92 5.15 5.97 10.89
C SER A 92 5.90 6.38 12.17
N ALA A 93 6.49 5.43 12.89
CA ALA A 93 7.26 5.70 14.11
C ALA A 93 8.57 6.46 13.83
N ASP A 94 9.13 6.34 12.64
CA ASP A 94 10.41 6.97 12.28
C ASP A 94 10.27 8.50 12.09
N PHE A 95 9.02 8.99 11.96
CA PHE A 95 8.66 10.41 11.90
C PHE A 95 8.30 11.01 13.26
N ASP A 96 8.30 10.22 14.34
CA ASP A 96 7.90 10.63 15.69
C ASP A 96 9.06 11.30 16.46
N ARG A 97 9.66 12.34 15.93
CA ARG A 97 10.67 13.11 16.66
C ARG A 97 10.00 14.15 17.55
N GLY A 98 9.66 13.74 18.79
CA GLY A 98 9.60 14.67 19.94
C GLY A 98 8.42 15.64 20.03
N GLY A 99 7.28 15.35 19.41
CA GLY A 99 6.06 16.11 19.64
C GLY A 99 5.34 15.70 20.93
N PRO A 100 4.58 16.60 21.59
CA PRO A 100 3.80 16.25 22.78
C PRO A 100 2.82 15.11 22.43
N LYS A 101 2.75 14.10 23.30
CA LYS A 101 1.71 13.06 23.22
C LYS A 101 0.35 13.74 23.32
N ARG A 102 -0.29 14.00 22.19
CA ARG A 102 -1.61 14.60 22.12
C ARG A 102 -2.65 13.52 21.87
N GLY A 103 -3.70 13.59 22.67
CA GLY A 103 -5.02 13.22 22.27
C GLY A 103 -5.45 11.79 22.46
N ALA A 104 -6.73 11.62 22.27
CA ALA A 104 -7.46 10.38 22.36
C ALA A 104 -6.97 9.36 21.33
N TRP A 105 -7.26 8.11 21.59
CA TRP A 105 -6.92 6.92 20.78
C TRP A 105 -7.19 7.04 19.27
N TRP A 106 -7.97 8.04 18.85
CA TRP A 106 -8.33 8.32 17.44
C TRP A 106 -7.44 9.36 16.75
N ASP A 107 -6.52 10.01 17.45
CA ASP A 107 -5.61 10.98 16.83
C ASP A 107 -4.48 10.23 16.12
N TRP A 108 -4.76 9.88 14.88
CA TRP A 108 -3.74 9.36 13.96
C TRP A 108 -2.66 10.41 13.81
N LYS A 109 -1.43 10.01 14.12
CA LYS A 109 -0.27 10.89 13.96
C LYS A 109 -0.24 11.44 12.53
N PRO A 110 0.04 12.72 12.33
CA PRO A 110 0.03 13.34 11.00
C PRO A 110 0.88 12.59 9.97
N ALA A 111 2.06 12.12 10.35
CA ALA A 111 2.93 11.33 9.49
C ALA A 111 2.30 10.00 9.03
N LYS A 112 1.54 9.33 9.90
CA LYS A 112 0.80 8.12 9.51
C LYS A 112 -0.25 8.43 8.43
N ARG A 113 -0.96 9.56 8.56
CA ARG A 113 -1.93 10.00 7.55
C ARG A 113 -1.26 10.32 6.21
N ALA A 114 -0.08 10.97 6.25
CA ALA A 114 0.69 11.26 5.05
C ALA A 114 1.15 9.96 4.35
N LEU A 115 1.70 9.00 5.09
CA LEU A 115 2.08 7.70 4.57
C LEU A 115 0.91 6.95 3.95
N GLU A 116 -0.24 6.92 4.61
CA GLU A 116 -1.43 6.27 4.08
C GLU A 116 -2.02 7.01 2.88
N HIS A 117 -1.89 8.33 2.82
CA HIS A 117 -2.28 9.11 1.64
C HIS A 117 -1.45 8.71 0.43
N LEU A 118 -0.11 8.73 0.54
CA LEU A 118 0.82 8.33 -0.51
C LEU A 118 0.65 6.85 -0.91
N TYR A 119 0.45 5.97 0.04
CA TYR A 119 0.18 4.55 -0.20
C TYR A 119 -1.11 4.33 -0.98
N ASN A 120 -2.19 5.02 -0.62
CA ASN A 120 -3.48 4.88 -1.30
C ASN A 120 -3.46 5.43 -2.74
N GLN A 121 -2.58 6.37 -3.03
CA GLN A 121 -2.38 6.92 -4.38
C GLN A 121 -1.39 6.13 -5.22
N GLY A 122 -0.72 5.14 -4.63
CA GLY A 122 0.26 4.29 -5.29
C GLY A 122 1.64 4.94 -5.46
N ASP A 123 1.96 6.01 -4.71
CA ASP A 123 3.31 6.57 -4.66
C ASP A 123 4.23 5.73 -3.78
N LEU A 124 3.67 5.16 -2.71
CA LEU A 124 4.35 4.24 -1.81
C LEU A 124 3.71 2.85 -1.85
N MET A 125 4.51 1.85 -1.57
CA MET A 125 4.10 0.46 -1.35
C MET A 125 4.62 -0.02 0.01
N VAL A 126 4.00 -1.09 0.54
CA VAL A 126 4.54 -1.79 1.71
C VAL A 126 5.73 -2.63 1.24
N SER A 127 6.91 -2.28 1.70
CA SER A 127 8.16 -2.99 1.40
C SER A 127 8.44 -4.11 2.39
N ASP A 128 8.05 -3.91 3.66
CA ASP A 128 8.31 -4.83 4.76
C ASP A 128 7.30 -4.64 5.90
N ARG A 129 7.37 -5.51 6.91
CA ARG A 129 6.64 -5.39 8.18
C ARG A 129 7.59 -5.55 9.36
N SER A 130 7.53 -4.60 10.27
CA SER A 130 8.28 -4.65 11.54
C SER A 130 7.31 -4.58 12.71
N ASN A 131 7.23 -5.64 13.53
CA ASN A 131 6.29 -5.73 14.65
C ASN A 131 4.85 -5.35 14.25
N PHE A 132 4.31 -5.95 13.19
CA PHE A 132 3.00 -5.67 12.58
C PHE A 132 2.84 -4.25 11.98
N GLN A 133 3.83 -3.38 12.10
CA GLN A 133 3.81 -2.07 11.46
C GLN A 133 4.28 -2.19 10.01
N ARG A 134 3.57 -1.50 9.12
CA ARG A 134 3.99 -1.37 7.72
C ARG A 134 5.24 -0.53 7.62
N VAL A 135 6.19 -1.01 6.83
CA VAL A 135 7.33 -0.25 6.33
C VAL A 135 7.01 0.15 4.90
N TYR A 136 7.09 1.42 4.60
CA TYR A 136 6.76 1.97 3.30
C TYR A 136 8.01 2.38 2.54
N ASP A 137 8.05 2.10 1.25
CA ASP A 137 9.09 2.60 0.34
C ASP A 137 8.46 3.03 -0.98
N LEU A 138 9.24 3.69 -1.82
CA LEU A 138 8.82 4.12 -3.14
C LEU A 138 8.36 2.93 -3.98
N LYS A 139 7.27 3.12 -4.70
CA LYS A 139 6.74 2.11 -5.63
C LYS A 139 7.82 1.55 -6.55
N GLU A 140 8.67 2.42 -7.11
CA GLU A 140 9.72 2.06 -8.05
C GLU A 140 10.81 1.18 -7.46
N ARG A 141 10.95 1.15 -6.14
CA ARG A 141 11.92 0.29 -5.43
C ARG A 141 11.31 -1.04 -5.00
N VAL A 142 10.00 -1.08 -4.83
CA VAL A 142 9.27 -2.24 -4.29
C VAL A 142 8.69 -3.11 -5.40
N LEU A 143 8.22 -2.47 -6.49
CA LEU A 143 7.53 -3.16 -7.57
C LEU A 143 8.55 -3.83 -8.51
N PRO A 144 8.48 -5.17 -8.70
CA PRO A 144 9.36 -5.85 -9.64
C PRO A 144 9.16 -5.36 -11.08
N GLY A 145 10.25 -5.30 -11.84
CA GLY A 145 10.24 -4.78 -13.22
C GLY A 145 9.39 -5.55 -14.22
N TRP A 146 9.00 -6.79 -13.91
CA TRP A 146 8.13 -7.61 -14.75
C TRP A 146 6.64 -7.30 -14.60
N VAL A 147 6.26 -6.50 -13.59
CA VAL A 147 4.86 -6.21 -13.30
C VAL A 147 4.28 -5.24 -14.32
N ASP A 148 3.16 -5.63 -14.91
CA ASP A 148 2.43 -4.78 -15.84
C ASP A 148 1.83 -3.56 -15.12
N GLN A 149 2.20 -2.38 -15.58
CA GLN A 149 1.76 -1.08 -15.07
C GLN A 149 0.89 -0.32 -16.09
N GLU A 150 0.45 -0.96 -17.15
CA GLU A 150 -0.49 -0.36 -18.08
C GLU A 150 -1.90 -0.37 -17.50
N GLU A 151 -2.52 0.80 -17.40
CA GLU A 151 -3.87 0.92 -16.85
C GLU A 151 -4.88 0.22 -17.77
N PRO A 152 -5.71 -0.69 -17.24
CA PRO A 152 -6.68 -1.40 -18.04
C PRO A 152 -7.81 -0.47 -18.50
N SER A 153 -8.42 -0.77 -19.64
CA SER A 153 -9.71 -0.17 -20.01
C SER A 153 -10.81 -0.59 -19.04
N SER A 154 -11.87 0.20 -18.95
CA SER A 154 -13.02 -0.12 -18.09
C SER A 154 -13.62 -1.49 -18.42
N ALA A 155 -13.62 -1.90 -19.70
CA ALA A 155 -14.13 -3.20 -20.12
C ALA A 155 -13.24 -4.36 -19.63
N GLU A 156 -11.91 -4.21 -19.71
CA GLU A 156 -10.95 -5.18 -19.17
C GLU A 156 -11.06 -5.30 -17.67
N ALA A 157 -11.13 -4.16 -16.95
CA ALA A 157 -11.27 -4.15 -15.51
C ALA A 157 -12.57 -4.85 -15.06
N THR A 158 -13.69 -4.56 -15.74
CA THR A 158 -14.97 -5.21 -15.44
C THR A 158 -14.92 -6.71 -15.69
N ARG A 159 -14.35 -7.13 -16.82
CA ARG A 159 -14.19 -8.56 -17.16
C ARG A 159 -13.36 -9.26 -16.08
N HIS A 160 -12.21 -8.69 -15.71
CA HIS A 160 -11.32 -9.26 -14.70
C HIS A 160 -12.03 -9.46 -13.35
N ILE A 161 -12.79 -8.46 -12.88
CA ILE A 161 -13.56 -8.55 -11.65
C ILE A 161 -14.60 -9.67 -11.72
N LEU A 162 -15.33 -9.78 -12.83
CA LEU A 162 -16.32 -10.83 -13.03
C LEU A 162 -15.68 -12.23 -13.03
N GLU A 163 -14.61 -12.41 -13.78
CA GLU A 163 -13.87 -13.68 -13.84
C GLU A 163 -13.34 -14.09 -12.46
N LYS A 164 -12.71 -13.19 -11.73
CA LYS A 164 -12.22 -13.45 -10.36
C LYS A 164 -13.36 -13.79 -9.40
N SER A 165 -14.49 -13.11 -9.51
CA SER A 165 -15.65 -13.36 -8.67
C SER A 165 -16.25 -14.75 -8.93
N LEU A 166 -16.35 -15.16 -10.20
CA LEU A 166 -16.85 -16.48 -10.57
C LEU A 166 -15.92 -17.61 -10.15
N LEU A 167 -14.59 -17.39 -10.25
CA LEU A 167 -13.60 -18.39 -9.82
C LEU A 167 -13.47 -18.52 -8.30
N SER A 168 -14.05 -17.60 -7.52
CA SER A 168 -14.01 -17.62 -6.06
C SER A 168 -15.25 -18.27 -5.41
N LEU A 169 -16.24 -18.65 -6.22
CA LEU A 169 -17.46 -19.38 -5.80
C LEU A 169 -17.18 -20.88 -5.75
#